data_d92e45b316b6cc30f3a15c7cb544a9d8
#
_entry.id   d92e45b316b6cc30f3a15c7cb544a9d8
#
_cell.length_a   1.000
_cell.length_b   1.000
_cell.length_c   1.000
_cell.angle_alpha   90.00
_cell.angle_beta   90.00
_cell.angle_gamma   90.00
#
_symmetry.space_group_name_H-M   'P 1'
#
loop_
_entity.id
_entity.type
_entity.pdbx_description
1 polymer ?
#
loop_
_entity_poly.entity_id
_entity_poly.type
_entity_poly.pdbx_seq_one_letter_code
_entity_poly.pdbx_strand_id
1 'polypeptide(L)'
;MPEMGTARLKPGREKSVINRHPWLFSGALARVEAEHGGDVDVLAADGRWLARGYYNARSQIQVRLLTWDQDQPLDAGFWRARMQRAVEGRRRLPAWNSSSARLINAESDGLPGLVADLYVDRGSAEAVLVVQALTLGIEVRRQVLYELLPQVITPEAVPQLGTWGRLSVYERSDADTRRLEGMESRVEPVCGPEPATLTVSEDGLAFEVDVRSGHKTGLYLDQSRNRGVVARHCTGAEVLNAFAYTGGFGVHALRAGARSVTDVDTSASALAAGRRNLLRNDLPAQRREEVAGDVFQVLRRYRDAGRLFDVVVLDPPKFAQNTRQVQGATRGYKDINLLGMALLRPGG
;
A
#
# COMPACT_ATOMS: atom_id res chain seq x y z
N MET A 1 -25.82 6.48 -18.56
CA MET A 1 -25.16 6.82 -17.28
C MET A 1 -26.25 6.91 -16.23
N PRO A 2 -26.03 6.45 -14.98
CA PRO A 2 -27.01 6.67 -13.92
C PRO A 2 -27.27 8.18 -13.78
N GLU A 3 -28.48 8.52 -13.38
CA GLU A 3 -28.91 9.91 -13.20
C GLU A 3 -28.05 10.56 -12.10
N MET A 4 -27.64 11.82 -12.31
CA MET A 4 -26.84 12.58 -11.34
C MET A 4 -27.64 12.80 -10.06
N GLY A 5 -27.17 12.23 -8.96
CA GLY A 5 -27.79 12.40 -7.66
C GLY A 5 -27.43 13.72 -6.98
N THR A 6 -28.04 13.98 -5.84
CA THR A 6 -27.71 15.13 -4.99
C THR A 6 -27.45 14.74 -3.54
N ALA A 7 -26.48 15.41 -2.88
CA ALA A 7 -26.18 15.28 -1.48
C ALA A 7 -26.13 16.67 -0.85
N ARG A 8 -27.13 17.00 -0.01
CA ARG A 8 -27.22 18.32 0.66
C ARG A 8 -26.57 18.26 2.03
N LEU A 9 -25.70 19.21 2.32
CA LEU A 9 -25.06 19.36 3.61
C LEU A 9 -26.01 19.96 4.66
N LYS A 10 -25.75 19.64 5.93
CA LYS A 10 -26.32 20.36 7.07
C LYS A 10 -25.70 21.76 7.15
N PRO A 11 -26.43 22.77 7.69
CA PRO A 11 -25.87 24.11 7.90
C PRO A 11 -24.54 24.06 8.65
N GLY A 12 -23.55 24.83 8.18
CA GLY A 12 -22.23 24.95 8.80
C GLY A 12 -21.29 23.77 8.57
N ARG A 13 -21.62 22.83 7.66
CA ARG A 13 -20.77 21.69 7.32
C ARG A 13 -19.99 21.85 6.02
N GLU A 14 -20.03 23.04 5.39
CA GLU A 14 -19.40 23.34 4.11
C GLU A 14 -17.88 23.46 4.19
N LYS A 15 -17.33 23.80 5.38
CA LYS A 15 -15.91 24.12 5.57
C LYS A 15 -14.97 23.02 5.05
N SER A 16 -15.28 21.74 5.27
CA SER A 16 -14.45 20.62 4.80
C SER A 16 -14.41 20.55 3.27
N VAL A 17 -15.55 20.78 2.60
CA VAL A 17 -15.64 20.78 1.15
C VAL A 17 -14.88 21.96 0.55
N ILE A 18 -15.06 23.16 1.11
CA ILE A 18 -14.38 24.40 0.69
C ILE A 18 -12.85 24.23 0.83
N ASN A 19 -12.39 23.59 1.90
CA ASN A 19 -10.97 23.26 2.12
C ASN A 19 -10.48 22.06 1.30
N ARG A 20 -11.28 21.58 0.35
CA ARG A 20 -10.95 20.45 -0.55
C ARG A 20 -10.63 19.14 0.17
N HIS A 21 -11.21 18.91 1.36
CA HIS A 21 -11.13 17.60 2.01
C HIS A 21 -11.94 16.59 1.19
N PRO A 22 -11.38 15.44 0.79
CA PRO A 22 -12.03 14.53 -0.16
C PRO A 22 -13.19 13.72 0.44
N TRP A 23 -13.41 13.77 1.75
CA TRP A 23 -14.38 12.92 2.44
C TRP A 23 -15.51 13.69 3.08
N LEU A 24 -16.76 13.22 2.88
CA LEU A 24 -17.91 13.63 3.64
C LEU A 24 -18.46 12.45 4.45
N PHE A 25 -18.46 12.60 5.74
CA PHE A 25 -19.01 11.62 6.67
C PHE A 25 -20.55 11.77 6.77
N SER A 26 -21.22 10.67 7.12
CA SER A 26 -22.69 10.62 7.29
C SER A 26 -23.25 11.75 8.16
N GLY A 27 -22.52 12.13 9.21
CA GLY A 27 -22.92 13.21 10.12
C GLY A 27 -23.00 14.62 9.49
N ALA A 28 -22.37 14.84 8.32
CA ALA A 28 -22.38 16.13 7.61
C ALA A 28 -23.58 16.29 6.67
N LEU A 29 -24.24 15.19 6.29
CA LEU A 29 -25.30 15.16 5.29
C LEU A 29 -26.69 15.36 5.94
N ALA A 30 -27.53 16.21 5.32
CA ALA A 30 -28.91 16.43 5.72
C ALA A 30 -29.85 15.52 4.91
N ARG A 31 -29.63 15.42 3.60
CA ARG A 31 -30.43 14.62 2.67
C ARG A 31 -29.53 14.13 1.52
N VAL A 32 -29.78 12.92 1.07
CA VAL A 32 -29.11 12.35 -0.12
C VAL A 32 -30.18 11.70 -1.00
N GLU A 33 -30.14 12.04 -2.28
CA GLU A 33 -30.96 11.48 -3.35
C GLU A 33 -30.02 11.00 -4.43
N ALA A 34 -29.48 9.79 -4.26
CA ALA A 34 -28.49 9.21 -5.15
C ALA A 34 -28.52 7.69 -5.06
N GLU A 35 -28.16 7.03 -6.14
CA GLU A 35 -27.93 5.59 -6.15
C GLU A 35 -26.59 5.23 -5.47
N HIS A 36 -26.52 4.02 -4.91
CA HIS A 36 -25.29 3.50 -4.34
C HIS A 36 -24.21 3.33 -5.42
N GLY A 37 -23.05 3.93 -5.20
CA GLY A 37 -21.94 3.96 -6.16
C GLY A 37 -22.10 5.02 -7.26
N GLY A 38 -23.30 5.67 -7.34
CA GLY A 38 -23.62 6.70 -8.33
C GLY A 38 -22.91 8.03 -8.06
N ASP A 39 -22.88 8.87 -9.11
CA ASP A 39 -22.37 10.23 -9.03
C ASP A 39 -23.33 11.14 -8.29
N VAL A 40 -22.79 12.06 -7.49
CA VAL A 40 -23.61 13.02 -6.74
C VAL A 40 -23.01 14.42 -6.80
N ASP A 41 -23.88 15.42 -6.98
CA ASP A 41 -23.56 16.81 -6.73
C ASP A 41 -23.75 17.14 -5.25
N VAL A 42 -22.74 17.73 -4.63
CA VAL A 42 -22.78 18.16 -3.24
C VAL A 42 -23.20 19.60 -3.18
N LEU A 43 -24.30 19.84 -2.45
CA LEU A 43 -24.91 21.15 -2.27
C LEU A 43 -24.77 21.63 -0.83
N ALA A 44 -24.51 22.90 -0.65
CA ALA A 44 -24.63 23.57 0.65
C ALA A 44 -26.09 23.54 1.18
N ALA A 45 -26.30 23.91 2.41
CA ALA A 45 -27.63 23.97 3.01
C ALA A 45 -28.59 24.93 2.25
N ASP A 46 -28.04 26.01 1.70
CA ASP A 46 -28.76 27.01 0.89
C ASP A 46 -29.01 26.56 -0.58
N GLY A 47 -28.51 25.40 -0.98
CA GLY A 47 -28.66 24.85 -2.34
C GLY A 47 -27.53 25.20 -3.31
N ARG A 48 -26.55 25.99 -2.92
CA ARG A 48 -25.37 26.32 -3.74
C ARG A 48 -24.52 25.06 -3.98
N TRP A 49 -24.11 24.84 -5.23
CA TRP A 49 -23.22 23.76 -5.59
C TRP A 49 -21.82 23.95 -4.99
N LEU A 50 -21.18 22.86 -4.52
CA LEU A 50 -19.88 22.90 -3.87
C LEU A 50 -18.84 21.96 -4.51
N ALA A 51 -19.25 20.76 -4.88
CA ALA A 51 -18.34 19.72 -5.41
C ALA A 51 -19.15 18.59 -6.04
N ARG A 52 -18.46 17.68 -6.72
CA ARG A 52 -19.02 16.44 -7.24
C ARG A 52 -18.18 15.25 -6.82
N GLY A 53 -18.81 14.11 -6.58
CA GLY A 53 -18.17 12.86 -6.21
C GLY A 53 -19.07 11.66 -6.40
N TYR A 54 -18.86 10.59 -5.64
CA TYR A 54 -19.73 9.42 -5.63
C TYR A 54 -20.19 9.07 -4.22
N TYR A 55 -21.33 8.39 -4.13
CA TYR A 55 -22.05 8.12 -2.89
C TYR A 55 -22.06 6.63 -2.51
N ASN A 56 -21.92 6.35 -1.19
CA ASN A 56 -22.17 5.03 -0.62
C ASN A 56 -22.83 5.16 0.77
N ALA A 57 -24.12 4.79 0.88
CA ALA A 57 -24.84 4.85 2.16
C ALA A 57 -24.31 3.88 3.22
N ARG A 58 -23.64 2.79 2.82
CA ARG A 58 -23.12 1.77 3.75
C ARG A 58 -21.80 2.19 4.43
N SER A 59 -21.08 3.12 3.81
CA SER A 59 -19.82 3.63 4.34
C SER A 59 -20.05 4.76 5.35
N GLN A 60 -19.18 4.87 6.36
CA GLN A 60 -19.15 6.08 7.21
C GLN A 60 -18.72 7.33 6.41
N ILE A 61 -17.83 7.15 5.42
CA ILE A 61 -17.47 8.18 4.45
C ILE A 61 -18.46 8.07 3.28
N GLN A 62 -19.62 8.70 3.45
CA GLN A 62 -20.72 8.50 2.50
C GLN A 62 -20.48 9.14 1.14
N VAL A 63 -19.75 10.26 1.07
CA VAL A 63 -19.37 10.85 -0.22
C VAL A 63 -17.86 11.01 -0.31
N ARG A 64 -17.29 10.57 -1.42
CA ARG A 64 -15.90 10.86 -1.79
C ARG A 64 -15.88 11.84 -2.94
N LEU A 65 -15.28 13.00 -2.69
CA LEU A 65 -15.24 14.12 -3.62
C LEU A 65 -14.16 13.90 -4.68
N LEU A 66 -14.52 14.19 -5.92
CA LEU A 66 -13.67 14.03 -7.10
C LEU A 66 -13.31 15.36 -7.73
N THR A 67 -14.26 16.30 -7.82
CA THR A 67 -14.01 17.59 -8.45
C THR A 67 -14.74 18.73 -7.73
N TRP A 68 -14.15 19.93 -7.80
CA TRP A 68 -14.68 21.22 -7.34
C TRP A 68 -14.95 22.15 -8.53
N ASP A 69 -15.02 21.58 -9.72
CA ASP A 69 -15.40 22.24 -10.96
C ASP A 69 -16.73 21.64 -11.42
N GLN A 70 -17.76 22.50 -11.48
CA GLN A 70 -19.13 22.09 -11.81
C GLN A 70 -19.27 21.62 -13.25
N ASP A 71 -18.45 22.18 -14.14
CA ASP A 71 -18.48 21.88 -15.58
C ASP A 71 -17.65 20.62 -15.93
N GLN A 72 -16.89 20.08 -14.97
CA GLN A 72 -16.09 18.87 -15.16
C GLN A 72 -16.96 17.60 -15.10
N PRO A 73 -17.16 16.89 -16.22
CA PRO A 73 -17.84 15.60 -16.22
C PRO A 73 -16.94 14.51 -15.61
N LEU A 74 -17.58 13.49 -15.01
CA LEU A 74 -16.88 12.30 -14.48
C LEU A 74 -16.88 11.16 -15.52
N ASP A 75 -16.48 11.46 -16.73
CA ASP A 75 -16.40 10.53 -17.85
C ASP A 75 -15.06 9.78 -17.94
N ALA A 76 -14.87 8.96 -18.98
CA ALA A 76 -13.62 8.26 -19.22
C ALA A 76 -12.42 9.20 -19.39
N GLY A 77 -12.64 10.40 -19.96
CA GLY A 77 -11.61 11.43 -20.10
C GLY A 77 -11.12 11.95 -18.76
N PHE A 78 -12.03 12.20 -17.81
CA PHE A 78 -11.72 12.58 -16.44
C PHE A 78 -10.83 11.53 -15.75
N TRP A 79 -11.24 10.26 -15.79
CA TRP A 79 -10.51 9.18 -15.15
C TRP A 79 -9.12 8.99 -15.77
N ARG A 80 -9.04 9.01 -17.10
CA ARG A 80 -7.77 8.95 -17.84
C ARG A 80 -6.83 10.07 -17.41
N ALA A 81 -7.30 11.32 -17.38
CA ALA A 81 -6.48 12.47 -17.02
C ALA A 81 -5.96 12.39 -15.57
N ARG A 82 -6.78 11.87 -14.64
CA ARG A 82 -6.37 11.64 -13.24
C ARG A 82 -5.29 10.56 -13.13
N MET A 83 -5.45 9.43 -13.84
CA MET A 83 -4.44 8.37 -13.89
C MET A 83 -3.13 8.87 -14.51
N GLN A 84 -3.19 9.58 -15.62
CA GLN A 84 -2.00 10.17 -16.26
C GLN A 84 -1.26 11.12 -15.32
N ARG A 85 -1.98 11.98 -14.60
CA ARG A 85 -1.38 12.88 -13.59
C ARG A 85 -0.70 12.11 -12.46
N ALA A 86 -1.31 11.04 -11.98
CA ALA A 86 -0.73 10.19 -10.96
C ALA A 86 0.58 9.55 -11.43
N VAL A 87 0.57 8.95 -12.61
CA VAL A 87 1.74 8.30 -13.23
C VAL A 87 2.86 9.32 -13.50
N GLU A 88 2.54 10.49 -14.08
CA GLU A 88 3.50 11.56 -14.31
C GLU A 88 4.11 12.12 -13.01
N GLY A 89 3.31 12.19 -11.94
CA GLY A 89 3.79 12.54 -10.61
C GLY A 89 4.87 11.57 -10.11
N ARG A 90 4.73 10.27 -10.40
CA ARG A 90 5.74 9.24 -10.04
C ARG A 90 7.01 9.39 -10.87
N ARG A 91 6.89 9.72 -12.15
CA ARG A 91 8.03 9.96 -13.04
C ARG A 91 8.96 11.07 -12.55
N ARG A 92 8.41 12.08 -11.86
CA ARG A 92 9.15 13.23 -11.32
C ARG A 92 9.83 12.96 -9.97
N LEU A 93 9.53 11.84 -9.31
CA LEU A 93 10.21 11.50 -8.07
C LEU A 93 11.68 11.16 -8.35
N PRO A 94 12.60 11.45 -7.39
CA PRO A 94 14.01 11.06 -7.53
C PRO A 94 14.11 9.57 -7.87
N ALA A 95 15.05 9.25 -8.75
CA ALA A 95 15.21 7.94 -9.35
C ALA A 95 14.92 6.79 -8.37
N TRP A 96 13.89 6.05 -8.66
CA TRP A 96 13.68 4.77 -8.03
C TRP A 96 14.65 3.77 -8.66
N ASN A 97 15.59 3.30 -7.87
CA ASN A 97 16.41 2.17 -8.27
C ASN A 97 15.62 0.86 -8.01
N SER A 98 14.40 0.79 -8.56
CA SER A 98 13.45 -0.29 -8.35
C SER A 98 12.72 -0.61 -9.65
N SER A 99 12.37 -1.87 -9.86
CA SER A 99 11.49 -2.32 -10.94
C SER A 99 10.03 -2.49 -10.47
N SER A 100 9.67 -1.91 -9.33
CA SER A 100 8.30 -1.95 -8.79
C SER A 100 7.94 -0.64 -8.11
N ALA A 101 6.68 -0.22 -8.23
CA ALA A 101 6.21 1.03 -7.66
C ALA A 101 4.69 1.10 -7.51
N ARG A 102 4.22 1.84 -6.49
CA ARG A 102 2.84 2.30 -6.42
C ARG A 102 2.64 3.48 -7.36
N LEU A 103 1.89 3.26 -8.43
CA LEU A 103 1.61 4.28 -9.45
C LEU A 103 0.37 5.09 -9.13
N ILE A 104 -0.63 4.49 -8.48
CA ILE A 104 -1.85 5.15 -8.03
C ILE A 104 -2.08 4.85 -6.55
N ASN A 105 -2.28 5.91 -5.75
CA ASN A 105 -2.45 5.84 -4.30
C ASN A 105 -3.73 6.56 -3.84
N ALA A 106 -4.85 6.08 -4.31
CA ALA A 106 -6.19 6.47 -3.90
C ALA A 106 -6.40 8.00 -3.80
N GLU A 107 -6.83 8.50 -2.63
CA GLU A 107 -7.12 9.91 -2.39
C GLU A 107 -5.93 10.84 -2.65
N SER A 108 -4.72 10.37 -2.41
CA SER A 108 -3.49 11.15 -2.66
C SER A 108 -3.32 11.55 -4.13
N ASP A 109 -3.90 10.77 -5.04
CA ASP A 109 -3.87 11.01 -6.47
C ASP A 109 -5.22 11.51 -7.04
N GLY A 110 -6.17 11.79 -6.16
CA GLY A 110 -7.53 12.21 -6.53
C GLY A 110 -8.35 11.10 -7.19
N LEU A 111 -8.03 9.84 -6.87
CA LEU A 111 -8.69 8.61 -7.32
C LEU A 111 -9.15 7.79 -6.11
N PRO A 112 -10.02 8.33 -5.22
CA PRO A 112 -10.37 7.72 -3.96
C PRO A 112 -10.74 6.24 -4.10
N GLY A 113 -10.02 5.38 -3.40
CA GLY A 113 -10.26 3.94 -3.38
C GLY A 113 -9.65 3.15 -4.54
N LEU A 114 -8.98 3.77 -5.52
CA LEU A 114 -8.21 3.06 -6.54
C LEU A 114 -6.74 3.01 -6.14
N VAL A 115 -6.18 1.80 -6.09
CA VAL A 115 -4.73 1.57 -5.90
C VAL A 115 -4.21 0.80 -7.10
N ALA A 116 -3.02 1.14 -7.59
CA ALA A 116 -2.33 0.40 -8.64
C ALA A 116 -0.83 0.33 -8.36
N ASP A 117 -0.34 -0.90 -8.19
CA ASP A 117 1.06 -1.22 -7.95
C ASP A 117 1.62 -1.98 -9.16
N LEU A 118 2.67 -1.48 -9.78
CA LEU A 118 3.34 -2.11 -10.91
C LEU A 118 4.58 -2.89 -10.43
N TYR A 119 4.70 -4.12 -10.91
CA TYR A 119 5.85 -5.00 -10.73
C TYR A 119 6.39 -5.41 -12.09
N VAL A 120 7.61 -5.01 -12.41
CA VAL A 120 8.30 -5.39 -13.66
C VAL A 120 9.30 -6.50 -13.33
N ASP A 121 9.12 -7.67 -13.95
CA ASP A 121 9.98 -8.81 -13.73
C ASP A 121 11.35 -8.61 -14.39
N ARG A 122 12.41 -8.93 -13.66
CA ARG A 122 13.80 -8.77 -14.15
C ARG A 122 14.29 -9.96 -14.97
N GLY A 123 13.61 -11.11 -14.86
CA GLY A 123 13.97 -12.36 -15.56
C GLY A 123 13.23 -12.56 -16.87
N SER A 124 12.20 -11.77 -17.13
CA SER A 124 11.36 -11.89 -18.34
C SER A 124 10.94 -10.50 -18.83
N ALA A 125 10.30 -10.45 -20.00
CA ALA A 125 9.72 -9.22 -20.54
C ALA A 125 8.26 -9.01 -20.04
N GLU A 126 7.97 -9.40 -18.82
CA GLU A 126 6.63 -9.33 -18.23
C GLU A 126 6.53 -8.28 -17.13
N ALA A 127 5.37 -7.66 -17.05
CA ALA A 127 4.99 -6.84 -15.92
C ALA A 127 3.60 -7.21 -15.42
N VAL A 128 3.36 -7.04 -14.13
CA VAL A 128 2.06 -7.23 -13.50
C VAL A 128 1.63 -5.94 -12.82
N LEU A 129 0.48 -5.44 -13.23
CA LEU A 129 -0.21 -4.35 -12.56
C LEU A 129 -1.22 -4.92 -11.57
N VAL A 130 -0.93 -4.81 -10.29
CA VAL A 130 -1.85 -5.23 -9.23
C VAL A 130 -2.76 -4.06 -8.88
N VAL A 131 -4.07 -4.27 -9.04
CA VAL A 131 -5.07 -3.24 -8.83
C VAL A 131 -5.96 -3.56 -7.63
N GLN A 132 -6.44 -2.52 -6.95
CA GLN A 132 -7.41 -2.65 -5.86
C GLN A 132 -8.55 -1.65 -6.06
N ALA A 133 -9.78 -2.14 -6.08
CA ALA A 133 -11.00 -1.36 -6.02
C ALA A 133 -11.54 -1.38 -4.58
N LEU A 134 -11.15 -0.39 -3.77
CA LEU A 134 -11.40 -0.39 -2.32
C LEU A 134 -12.70 0.31 -1.91
N THR A 135 -13.38 0.98 -2.85
CA THR A 135 -14.61 1.74 -2.58
C THR A 135 -15.68 1.41 -3.60
N LEU A 136 -16.94 1.54 -3.21
CA LEU A 136 -18.06 1.21 -4.09
C LEU A 136 -18.06 2.07 -5.37
N GLY A 137 -17.69 3.34 -5.28
CA GLY A 137 -17.60 4.20 -6.46
C GLY A 137 -16.57 3.74 -7.48
N ILE A 138 -15.45 3.15 -7.04
CA ILE A 138 -14.48 2.53 -7.94
C ILE A 138 -14.99 1.18 -8.45
N GLU A 139 -15.61 0.38 -7.59
CA GLU A 139 -16.16 -0.93 -7.96
C GLU A 139 -17.15 -0.84 -9.13
N VAL A 140 -18.12 0.08 -9.08
CA VAL A 140 -19.11 0.23 -10.16
C VAL A 140 -18.52 0.74 -11.47
N ARG A 141 -17.33 1.32 -11.44
CA ARG A 141 -16.58 1.84 -12.60
C ARG A 141 -15.40 0.96 -12.98
N ARG A 142 -15.19 -0.17 -12.27
CA ARG A 142 -13.98 -0.97 -12.41
C ARG A 142 -13.68 -1.38 -13.86
N GLN A 143 -14.71 -1.75 -14.64
CA GLN A 143 -14.50 -2.17 -16.02
C GLN A 143 -13.83 -1.06 -16.84
N VAL A 144 -14.40 0.14 -16.84
CA VAL A 144 -13.83 1.29 -17.58
C VAL A 144 -12.44 1.65 -17.03
N LEU A 145 -12.27 1.66 -15.70
CA LEU A 145 -10.98 2.00 -15.09
C LEU A 145 -9.89 0.98 -15.45
N TYR A 146 -10.23 -0.30 -15.43
CA TYR A 146 -9.27 -1.37 -15.75
C TYR A 146 -8.91 -1.44 -17.22
N GLU A 147 -9.81 -1.02 -18.12
CA GLU A 147 -9.52 -0.82 -19.55
C GLU A 147 -8.61 0.39 -19.80
N LEU A 148 -8.70 1.44 -18.98
CA LEU A 148 -7.88 2.65 -19.10
C LEU A 148 -6.47 2.46 -18.56
N LEU A 149 -6.29 1.69 -17.48
CA LEU A 149 -4.99 1.53 -16.80
C LEU A 149 -3.87 1.06 -17.72
N PRO A 150 -4.00 0.00 -18.54
CA PRO A 150 -2.94 -0.43 -19.46
C PRO A 150 -2.62 0.58 -20.55
N GLN A 151 -3.55 1.47 -20.88
CA GLN A 151 -3.35 2.53 -21.88
C GLN A 151 -2.55 3.70 -21.32
N VAL A 152 -2.57 3.90 -20.00
CA VAL A 152 -1.87 4.97 -19.30
C VAL A 152 -0.54 4.50 -18.74
N ILE A 153 -0.46 3.25 -18.30
CA ILE A 153 0.74 2.66 -17.68
C ILE A 153 1.50 1.88 -18.74
N THR A 154 2.46 2.56 -19.37
CA THR A 154 3.32 2.00 -20.41
C THR A 154 4.80 2.16 -20.02
N PRO A 155 5.73 1.42 -20.67
CA PRO A 155 7.17 1.60 -20.41
C PRO A 155 7.64 3.05 -20.62
N GLU A 156 7.07 3.76 -21.60
CA GLU A 156 7.41 5.16 -21.89
C GLU A 156 6.89 6.12 -20.82
N ALA A 157 5.77 5.77 -20.17
CA ALA A 157 5.20 6.59 -19.09
C ALA A 157 6.01 6.47 -17.79
N VAL A 158 6.65 5.31 -17.54
CA VAL A 158 7.46 5.06 -16.33
C VAL A 158 8.80 4.39 -16.64
N PRO A 159 9.67 5.01 -17.47
CA PRO A 159 10.89 4.38 -17.97
C PRO A 159 11.88 4.01 -16.86
N GLN A 160 11.79 4.63 -15.69
CA GLN A 160 12.62 4.34 -14.54
C GLN A 160 12.37 2.95 -13.92
N LEU A 161 11.23 2.31 -14.21
CA LEU A 161 10.91 0.97 -13.71
C LEU A 161 11.42 -0.14 -14.64
N GLY A 162 11.92 0.20 -15.82
CA GLY A 162 12.38 -0.72 -16.85
C GLY A 162 11.39 -0.85 -18.01
N THR A 163 11.66 -1.82 -18.87
CA THR A 163 10.82 -2.10 -20.04
C THR A 163 10.14 -3.47 -19.91
N TRP A 164 8.99 -3.61 -20.53
CA TRP A 164 8.26 -4.86 -20.62
C TRP A 164 7.55 -4.98 -21.98
N GLY A 165 7.36 -6.21 -22.45
CA GLY A 165 6.62 -6.50 -23.67
C GLY A 165 5.17 -6.89 -23.42
N ARG A 166 4.88 -7.42 -22.21
CA ARG A 166 3.54 -7.85 -21.82
C ARG A 166 3.18 -7.31 -20.44
N LEU A 167 1.99 -6.74 -20.32
CA LEU A 167 1.38 -6.29 -19.06
C LEU A 167 0.17 -7.15 -18.75
N SER A 168 0.19 -7.83 -17.61
CA SER A 168 -0.99 -8.48 -17.03
C SER A 168 -1.59 -7.58 -15.94
N VAL A 169 -2.91 -7.57 -15.80
CA VAL A 169 -3.62 -6.87 -14.72
C VAL A 169 -4.25 -7.90 -13.79
N TYR A 170 -3.96 -7.79 -12.51
CA TYR A 170 -4.43 -8.71 -11.48
C TYR A 170 -5.11 -7.94 -10.34
N GLU A 171 -6.33 -8.31 -9.98
CA GLU A 171 -7.08 -7.64 -8.91
C GLU A 171 -6.78 -8.29 -7.56
N ARG A 172 -6.44 -7.48 -6.56
CA ARG A 172 -6.23 -7.84 -5.16
C ARG A 172 -7.08 -6.97 -4.24
N SER A 173 -8.38 -6.98 -4.48
CA SER A 173 -9.38 -6.25 -3.70
C SER A 173 -9.87 -7.08 -2.50
N ASP A 174 -8.93 -7.61 -1.70
CA ASP A 174 -9.14 -8.44 -0.52
C ASP A 174 -8.89 -7.71 0.83
N ALA A 175 -8.75 -6.38 0.78
CA ALA A 175 -8.56 -5.59 1.98
C ALA A 175 -9.86 -5.43 2.81
N ASP A 176 -9.72 -5.41 4.14
CA ASP A 176 -10.84 -5.24 5.10
C ASP A 176 -11.71 -4.00 4.84
N THR A 177 -11.15 -2.97 4.22
CA THR A 177 -11.85 -1.74 3.83
C THR A 177 -13.05 -2.01 2.93
N ARG A 178 -13.00 -3.04 2.08
CA ARG A 178 -14.13 -3.40 1.20
C ARG A 178 -15.37 -3.82 2.00
N ARG A 179 -15.18 -4.58 3.08
CA ARG A 179 -16.29 -4.97 3.96
C ARG A 179 -16.95 -3.76 4.61
N LEU A 180 -16.17 -2.71 4.96
CA LEU A 180 -16.71 -1.45 5.49
C LEU A 180 -17.49 -0.65 4.42
N GLU A 181 -17.22 -0.89 3.15
CA GLU A 181 -17.95 -0.34 2.01
C GLU A 181 -19.17 -1.20 1.60
N GLY A 182 -19.39 -2.34 2.26
CA GLY A 182 -20.46 -3.28 1.96
C GLY A 182 -20.19 -4.17 0.73
N MET A 183 -18.92 -4.43 0.43
CA MET A 183 -18.47 -5.23 -0.71
C MET A 183 -17.72 -6.49 -0.26
N GLU A 184 -17.78 -7.52 -1.10
CA GLU A 184 -17.03 -8.76 -0.90
C GLU A 184 -15.58 -8.63 -1.40
N SER A 185 -14.70 -9.50 -0.88
CA SER A 185 -13.34 -9.61 -1.37
C SER A 185 -13.30 -10.15 -2.79
N ARG A 186 -12.32 -9.68 -3.59
CA ARG A 186 -12.11 -10.11 -4.97
C ARG A 186 -10.62 -10.29 -5.22
N VAL A 187 -10.26 -11.47 -5.75
CA VAL A 187 -8.89 -11.82 -6.15
C VAL A 187 -9.00 -12.61 -7.45
N GLU A 188 -8.64 -11.98 -8.57
CA GLU A 188 -8.80 -12.59 -9.88
C GLU A 188 -7.89 -11.94 -10.95
N PRO A 189 -7.52 -12.66 -12.01
CA PRO A 189 -6.93 -12.04 -13.20
C PRO A 189 -7.99 -11.16 -13.89
N VAL A 190 -7.59 -9.95 -14.29
CA VAL A 190 -8.44 -9.01 -15.03
C VAL A 190 -8.11 -9.03 -16.52
N CYS A 191 -6.80 -9.03 -16.83
CA CYS A 191 -6.30 -9.08 -18.21
C CYS A 191 -4.97 -9.83 -18.24
N GLY A 192 -4.79 -10.68 -19.23
CA GLY A 192 -3.61 -11.53 -19.35
C GLY A 192 -3.68 -12.81 -18.50
N PRO A 193 -2.64 -13.62 -18.51
CA PRO A 193 -2.57 -14.85 -17.74
C PRO A 193 -2.49 -14.56 -16.22
N GLU A 194 -2.83 -15.57 -15.44
CA GLU A 194 -2.58 -15.52 -13.99
C GLU A 194 -1.07 -15.36 -13.74
N PRO A 195 -0.66 -14.36 -12.94
CA PRO A 195 0.76 -14.07 -12.77
C PRO A 195 1.48 -15.18 -12.00
N ALA A 196 2.66 -15.54 -12.47
CA ALA A 196 3.61 -16.33 -11.72
C ALA A 196 4.28 -15.49 -10.63
N THR A 197 5.13 -16.12 -9.82
CA THR A 197 6.02 -15.40 -8.91
C THR A 197 7.02 -14.58 -9.71
N LEU A 198 7.17 -13.30 -9.40
CA LEU A 198 8.03 -12.35 -10.10
C LEU A 198 9.36 -12.19 -9.36
N THR A 199 10.39 -11.78 -10.09
CA THR A 199 11.64 -11.28 -9.51
C THR A 199 11.78 -9.80 -9.81
N VAL A 200 11.61 -8.96 -8.79
CA VAL A 200 11.75 -7.50 -8.91
C VAL A 200 13.09 -7.01 -8.38
N SER A 201 13.53 -5.86 -8.83
CA SER A 201 14.74 -5.20 -8.34
C SER A 201 14.40 -4.06 -7.39
N GLU A 202 15.17 -3.92 -6.31
CA GLU A 202 15.14 -2.78 -5.40
C GLU A 202 16.58 -2.47 -4.95
N ASP A 203 17.09 -1.30 -5.25
CA ASP A 203 18.47 -0.86 -4.95
C ASP A 203 19.55 -1.86 -5.42
N GLY A 204 19.33 -2.46 -6.60
CA GLY A 204 20.22 -3.48 -7.16
C GLY A 204 20.10 -4.86 -6.50
N LEU A 205 19.18 -5.05 -5.59
CA LEU A 205 18.84 -6.33 -4.97
C LEU A 205 17.63 -6.95 -5.65
N ALA A 206 17.63 -8.28 -5.79
CA ALA A 206 16.53 -9.05 -6.36
C ALA A 206 15.60 -9.59 -5.26
N PHE A 207 14.29 -9.38 -5.42
CA PHE A 207 13.29 -9.87 -4.49
C PHE A 207 12.24 -10.71 -5.22
N GLU A 208 11.89 -11.84 -4.61
CA GLU A 208 10.77 -12.66 -5.02
C GLU A 208 9.46 -12.02 -4.55
N VAL A 209 8.51 -11.87 -5.46
CA VAL A 209 7.19 -11.30 -5.18
C VAL A 209 6.09 -12.23 -5.69
N ASP A 210 5.27 -12.71 -4.77
CA ASP A 210 4.03 -13.40 -5.11
C ASP A 210 2.86 -12.41 -4.97
N VAL A 211 2.36 -11.93 -6.09
CA VAL A 211 1.25 -10.96 -6.13
C VAL A 211 -0.10 -11.60 -5.83
N ARG A 212 -0.21 -12.94 -5.85
CA ARG A 212 -1.46 -13.67 -5.59
C ARG A 212 -1.71 -13.86 -4.10
N SER A 213 -0.68 -14.29 -3.36
CA SER A 213 -0.80 -14.67 -1.95
C SER A 213 0.02 -13.80 -0.99
N GLY A 214 0.93 -12.96 -1.51
CA GLY A 214 1.73 -12.04 -0.70
C GLY A 214 0.89 -10.99 0.03
N HIS A 215 1.43 -10.47 1.13
CA HIS A 215 0.78 -9.38 1.87
C HIS A 215 0.60 -8.14 0.99
N LYS A 216 -0.44 -7.35 1.23
CA LYS A 216 -0.83 -6.19 0.41
C LYS A 216 -0.99 -6.62 -1.06
N THR A 217 -0.16 -6.09 -1.94
CA THR A 217 -0.13 -6.41 -3.36
C THR A 217 1.04 -7.33 -3.76
N GLY A 218 1.83 -7.80 -2.76
CA GLY A 218 2.98 -8.71 -2.94
C GLY A 218 4.24 -8.27 -2.18
N LEU A 219 4.55 -6.97 -2.16
CA LEU A 219 5.69 -6.39 -1.45
C LEU A 219 5.27 -5.09 -0.74
N TYR A 220 5.95 -4.76 0.36
CA TYR A 220 5.80 -3.48 1.05
C TYR A 220 6.62 -2.39 0.34
N LEU A 221 6.05 -1.82 -0.75
CA LEU A 221 6.70 -0.82 -1.58
C LEU A 221 6.98 0.49 -0.84
N ASP A 222 6.18 0.81 0.16
CA ASP A 222 6.32 1.97 1.04
C ASP A 222 7.56 1.92 1.93
N GLN A 223 8.11 0.72 2.18
CA GLN A 223 9.31 0.53 3.00
C GLN A 223 10.62 0.55 2.20
N SER A 224 10.59 0.63 0.87
CA SER A 224 11.79 0.57 0.03
C SER A 224 12.87 1.57 0.46
N ARG A 225 12.52 2.85 0.62
CA ARG A 225 13.47 3.87 1.05
C ARG A 225 13.98 3.65 2.48
N ASN A 226 13.11 3.18 3.39
CA ASN A 226 13.47 2.91 4.77
C ASN A 226 14.49 1.77 4.86
N ARG A 227 14.35 0.72 4.04
CA ARG A 227 15.33 -0.37 3.96
C ARG A 227 16.71 0.14 3.59
N GLY A 228 16.82 1.00 2.56
CA GLY A 228 18.07 1.62 2.16
C GLY A 228 18.66 2.57 3.21
N VAL A 229 17.82 3.30 3.96
CA VAL A 229 18.29 4.17 5.05
C VAL A 229 18.85 3.35 6.22
N VAL A 230 18.10 2.34 6.68
CA VAL A 230 18.55 1.44 7.77
C VAL A 230 19.86 0.74 7.40
N ALA A 231 19.99 0.27 6.17
CA ALA A 231 21.19 -0.43 5.70
C ALA A 231 22.49 0.37 5.94
N ARG A 232 22.45 1.71 5.87
CA ARG A 232 23.61 2.58 6.12
C ARG A 232 24.19 2.47 7.54
N HIS A 233 23.39 1.98 8.48
CA HIS A 233 23.78 1.80 9.89
C HIS A 233 24.19 0.35 10.20
N CYS A 234 24.17 -0.56 9.20
CA CYS A 234 24.31 -1.99 9.45
C CYS A 234 25.73 -2.54 9.22
N THR A 235 26.69 -1.76 8.71
CA THR A 235 28.06 -2.26 8.45
C THR A 235 28.72 -2.77 9.71
N GLY A 236 29.09 -4.07 9.75
CA GLY A 236 29.70 -4.74 10.89
C GLY A 236 28.73 -5.03 12.06
N ALA A 237 27.46 -4.60 11.94
CA ALA A 237 26.45 -4.71 12.99
C ALA A 237 25.84 -6.11 13.12
N GLU A 238 25.43 -6.46 14.31
CA GLU A 238 24.46 -7.52 14.59
C GLU A 238 23.06 -6.91 14.59
N VAL A 239 22.22 -7.33 13.64
CA VAL A 239 20.92 -6.69 13.37
C VAL A 239 19.77 -7.59 13.81
N LEU A 240 18.84 -7.06 14.60
CA LEU A 240 17.53 -7.68 14.84
C LEU A 240 16.50 -7.04 13.91
N ASN A 241 15.85 -7.85 13.08
CA ASN A 241 14.77 -7.45 12.22
C ASN A 241 13.47 -8.13 12.70
N ALA A 242 12.67 -7.42 13.47
CA ALA A 242 11.42 -7.91 14.03
C ALA A 242 10.23 -7.54 13.13
N PHE A 243 9.28 -8.48 12.98
CA PHE A 243 8.22 -8.45 11.96
C PHE A 243 8.80 -8.49 10.54
N ALA A 244 9.72 -9.42 10.35
CA ALA A 244 10.64 -9.44 9.22
C ALA A 244 9.96 -9.66 7.85
N TYR A 245 8.77 -10.29 7.83
CA TYR A 245 8.09 -10.72 6.61
C TYR A 245 9.06 -11.49 5.68
N THR A 246 9.22 -11.08 4.41
CA THR A 246 10.16 -11.71 3.46
C THR A 246 11.59 -11.21 3.60
N GLY A 247 11.97 -10.66 4.75
CA GLY A 247 13.34 -10.31 5.11
C GLY A 247 13.93 -9.09 4.40
N GLY A 248 13.09 -8.19 3.87
CA GLY A 248 13.57 -7.05 3.09
C GLY A 248 14.64 -6.21 3.79
N PHE A 249 14.45 -5.84 5.06
CA PHE A 249 15.45 -5.12 5.86
C PHE A 249 16.70 -5.96 6.08
N GLY A 250 16.55 -7.28 6.35
CA GLY A 250 17.67 -8.19 6.57
C GLY A 250 18.55 -8.36 5.34
N VAL A 251 17.94 -8.47 4.15
CA VAL A 251 18.67 -8.55 2.87
C VAL A 251 19.47 -7.28 2.63
N HIS A 252 18.89 -6.10 2.81
CA HIS A 252 19.59 -4.82 2.70
C HIS A 252 20.71 -4.66 3.72
N ALA A 253 20.50 -5.10 4.97
CA ALA A 253 21.50 -5.06 6.03
C ALA A 253 22.71 -5.93 5.70
N LEU A 254 22.48 -7.19 5.25
CA LEU A 254 23.59 -8.09 4.86
C LEU A 254 24.34 -7.57 3.62
N ARG A 255 23.66 -6.97 2.66
CA ARG A 255 24.28 -6.31 1.49
C ARG A 255 25.18 -5.15 1.92
N ALA A 256 24.78 -4.42 2.96
CA ALA A 256 25.57 -3.33 3.54
C ALA A 256 26.72 -3.80 4.46
N GLY A 257 26.92 -5.11 4.61
CA GLY A 257 28.02 -5.69 5.38
C GLY A 257 27.69 -5.95 6.86
N ALA A 258 26.42 -6.14 7.22
CA ALA A 258 26.06 -6.61 8.55
C ALA A 258 26.80 -7.91 8.89
N ARG A 259 27.24 -8.04 10.16
CA ARG A 259 27.89 -9.24 10.67
C ARG A 259 26.92 -10.41 10.70
N SER A 260 25.72 -10.15 11.19
CA SER A 260 24.61 -11.11 11.22
C SER A 260 23.27 -10.39 11.26
N VAL A 261 22.22 -11.10 10.83
CA VAL A 261 20.82 -10.66 10.92
C VAL A 261 20.00 -11.75 11.58
N THR A 262 19.18 -11.38 12.56
CA THR A 262 18.15 -12.24 13.13
C THR A 262 16.79 -11.74 12.67
N ASP A 263 16.16 -12.48 11.75
CA ASP A 263 14.80 -12.21 11.27
C ASP A 263 13.79 -12.94 12.15
N VAL A 264 12.84 -12.20 12.74
CA VAL A 264 11.77 -12.74 13.57
C VAL A 264 10.43 -12.42 12.94
N ASP A 265 9.62 -13.45 12.64
CA ASP A 265 8.26 -13.33 12.13
C ASP A 265 7.40 -14.52 12.57
N THR A 266 6.09 -14.36 12.63
CA THR A 266 5.17 -15.47 12.90
C THR A 266 5.03 -16.41 11.71
N SER A 267 5.26 -15.91 10.49
CA SER A 267 5.12 -16.66 9.24
C SER A 267 6.40 -17.36 8.83
N ALA A 268 6.47 -18.67 9.06
CA ALA A 268 7.60 -19.49 8.59
C ALA A 268 7.74 -19.46 7.05
N SER A 269 6.64 -19.35 6.31
CA SER A 269 6.66 -19.25 4.85
C SER A 269 7.27 -17.92 4.36
N ALA A 270 6.99 -16.82 5.06
CA ALA A 270 7.61 -15.53 4.77
C ALA A 270 9.11 -15.55 5.08
N LEU A 271 9.53 -16.13 6.20
CA LEU A 271 10.94 -16.32 6.52
C LEU A 271 11.67 -17.17 5.48
N ALA A 272 11.04 -18.26 4.99
CA ALA A 272 11.58 -19.07 3.90
C ALA A 272 11.72 -18.28 2.59
N ALA A 273 10.77 -17.39 2.25
CA ALA A 273 10.90 -16.48 1.11
C ALA A 273 12.09 -15.50 1.32
N GLY A 274 12.29 -15.01 2.54
CA GLY A 274 13.47 -14.21 2.89
C GLY A 274 14.80 -14.95 2.64
N ARG A 275 14.85 -16.26 2.92
CA ARG A 275 16.03 -17.08 2.60
C ARG A 275 16.26 -17.15 1.09
N ARG A 276 15.20 -17.32 0.29
CA ARG A 276 15.32 -17.31 -1.17
C ARG A 276 15.81 -15.95 -1.68
N ASN A 277 15.35 -14.86 -1.08
CA ASN A 277 15.83 -13.52 -1.42
C ASN A 277 17.32 -13.32 -1.15
N LEU A 278 17.84 -13.86 -0.05
CA LEU A 278 19.30 -13.85 0.20
C LEU A 278 20.07 -14.60 -0.88
N LEU A 279 19.64 -15.83 -1.20
CA LEU A 279 20.31 -16.67 -2.19
C LEU A 279 20.28 -16.03 -3.59
N ARG A 280 19.18 -15.36 -3.97
CA ARG A 280 19.07 -14.62 -5.24
C ARG A 280 20.08 -13.46 -5.36
N ASN A 281 20.60 -12.99 -4.25
CA ASN A 281 21.54 -11.88 -4.17
C ASN A 281 22.96 -12.32 -3.80
N ASP A 282 23.25 -13.62 -3.86
CA ASP A 282 24.55 -14.20 -3.47
C ASP A 282 25.02 -13.77 -2.07
N LEU A 283 24.08 -13.53 -1.16
CA LEU A 283 24.36 -13.12 0.20
C LEU A 283 24.54 -14.33 1.13
N PRO A 284 25.42 -14.21 2.14
CA PRO A 284 25.79 -15.31 3.02
C PRO A 284 24.65 -15.74 3.93
N ALA A 285 23.90 -16.77 3.53
CA ALA A 285 22.76 -17.30 4.28
C ALA A 285 23.13 -17.75 5.71
N GLN A 286 24.37 -18.16 5.95
CA GLN A 286 24.90 -18.54 7.27
C GLN A 286 24.98 -17.35 8.26
N ARG A 287 24.92 -16.12 7.77
CA ARG A 287 24.86 -14.91 8.63
C ARG A 287 23.42 -14.51 9.00
N ARG A 288 22.45 -15.30 8.60
CA ARG A 288 21.03 -15.08 8.90
C ARG A 288 20.48 -16.16 9.82
N GLU A 289 19.93 -15.76 10.94
CA GLU A 289 19.11 -16.57 11.83
C GLU A 289 17.64 -16.32 11.53
N GLU A 290 16.84 -17.36 11.41
CA GLU A 290 15.39 -17.31 11.18
C GLU A 290 14.67 -17.81 12.43
N VAL A 291 13.79 -16.99 12.99
CA VAL A 291 13.04 -17.31 14.20
C VAL A 291 11.54 -17.17 13.92
N ALA A 292 10.90 -18.31 13.70
CA ALA A 292 9.44 -18.34 13.57
C ALA A 292 8.81 -18.29 14.97
N GLY A 293 7.99 -17.26 15.25
CA GLY A 293 7.33 -17.12 16.53
C GLY A 293 6.73 -15.74 16.78
N ASP A 294 5.97 -15.63 17.84
CA ASP A 294 5.42 -14.36 18.30
C ASP A 294 6.56 -13.40 18.70
N VAL A 295 6.61 -12.25 18.05
CA VAL A 295 7.69 -11.28 18.20
C VAL A 295 7.83 -10.82 19.65
N PHE A 296 6.73 -10.52 20.34
CA PHE A 296 6.78 -10.08 21.73
C PHE A 296 7.41 -11.13 22.64
N GLN A 297 7.06 -12.40 22.44
CA GLN A 297 7.61 -13.50 23.21
C GLN A 297 9.10 -13.72 22.90
N VAL A 298 9.48 -13.65 21.62
CA VAL A 298 10.88 -13.80 21.20
C VAL A 298 11.75 -12.70 21.79
N LEU A 299 11.32 -11.43 21.71
CA LEU A 299 12.08 -10.31 22.25
C LEU A 299 12.19 -10.36 23.77
N ARG A 300 11.16 -10.81 24.50
CA ARG A 300 11.25 -11.04 25.95
C ARG A 300 12.29 -12.11 26.29
N ARG A 301 12.29 -13.24 25.57
CA ARG A 301 13.31 -14.29 25.74
C ARG A 301 14.72 -13.76 25.50
N TYR A 302 14.93 -12.91 24.48
CA TYR A 302 16.24 -12.31 24.20
C TYR A 302 16.68 -11.37 25.33
N ARG A 303 15.77 -10.52 25.82
CA ARG A 303 16.05 -9.66 26.98
C ARG A 303 16.41 -10.48 28.20
N ASP A 304 15.65 -11.51 28.53
CA ASP A 304 15.85 -12.34 29.72
C ASP A 304 17.17 -13.17 29.62
N ALA A 305 17.60 -13.48 28.39
CA ALA A 305 18.88 -14.12 28.09
C ALA A 305 20.06 -13.14 27.97
N GLY A 306 19.84 -11.83 28.10
CA GLY A 306 20.87 -10.80 27.95
C GLY A 306 21.41 -10.65 26.52
N ARG A 307 20.65 -11.09 25.49
CA ARG A 307 21.07 -10.95 24.09
C ARG A 307 20.91 -9.50 23.63
N LEU A 308 21.95 -8.95 23.02
CA LEU A 308 22.01 -7.56 22.57
C LEU A 308 22.34 -7.48 21.06
N PHE A 309 21.91 -6.40 20.44
CA PHE A 309 22.11 -6.09 19.03
C PHE A 309 22.65 -4.67 18.86
N ASP A 310 23.30 -4.41 17.72
CA ASP A 310 23.78 -3.07 17.39
C ASP A 310 22.68 -2.24 16.69
N VAL A 311 21.78 -2.92 15.93
CA VAL A 311 20.65 -2.29 15.25
C VAL A 311 19.40 -3.13 15.49
N VAL A 312 18.29 -2.46 15.83
CA VAL A 312 16.97 -3.09 15.99
C VAL A 312 15.98 -2.42 15.05
N VAL A 313 15.39 -3.20 14.17
CA VAL A 313 14.30 -2.78 13.28
C VAL A 313 12.98 -3.31 13.84
N LEU A 314 12.02 -2.41 14.06
CA LEU A 314 10.66 -2.72 14.49
C LEU A 314 9.68 -2.18 13.44
N ASP A 315 9.07 -3.07 12.67
CA ASP A 315 8.04 -2.74 11.67
C ASP A 315 6.73 -3.51 11.95
N PRO A 316 6.10 -3.26 13.12
CA PRO A 316 4.93 -4.01 13.54
C PRO A 316 3.72 -3.73 12.64
N PRO A 317 2.80 -4.71 12.49
CA PRO A 317 1.53 -4.48 11.86
C PRO A 317 0.69 -3.47 12.66
N LYS A 318 -0.36 -2.94 12.04
CA LYS A 318 -1.30 -2.05 12.70
C LYS A 318 -2.04 -2.79 13.83
N PHE A 319 -1.80 -2.39 15.08
CA PHE A 319 -2.42 -3.03 16.26
C PHE A 319 -3.87 -2.56 16.53
N ALA A 320 -4.28 -1.38 16.04
CA ALA A 320 -5.65 -0.89 16.16
C ALA A 320 -6.32 -0.77 14.81
N GLN A 321 -7.48 -1.38 14.65
CA GLN A 321 -8.32 -1.25 13.45
C GLN A 321 -9.44 -0.20 13.65
N ASN A 322 -9.78 0.13 14.89
CA ASN A 322 -10.83 1.09 15.24
C ASN A 322 -10.48 1.82 16.56
N THR A 323 -11.24 2.88 16.87
CA THR A 323 -11.01 3.73 18.05
C THR A 323 -11.10 2.98 19.38
N ARG A 324 -11.91 1.92 19.47
CA ARG A 324 -12.06 1.12 20.71
C ARG A 324 -10.79 0.34 21.05
N GLN A 325 -9.97 0.02 20.05
CA GLN A 325 -8.73 -0.74 20.20
C GLN A 325 -7.51 0.13 20.49
N VAL A 326 -7.63 1.48 20.41
CA VAL A 326 -6.48 2.41 20.53
C VAL A 326 -5.73 2.25 21.84
N GLN A 327 -6.43 2.11 22.99
CA GLN A 327 -5.76 1.92 24.28
C GLN A 327 -4.91 0.65 24.34
N GLY A 328 -5.46 -0.48 23.86
CA GLY A 328 -4.72 -1.74 23.79
C GLY A 328 -3.53 -1.67 22.83
N ALA A 329 -3.75 -1.08 21.66
CA ALA A 329 -2.70 -0.87 20.67
C ALA A 329 -1.57 0.02 21.19
N THR A 330 -1.88 1.11 21.88
CA THR A 330 -0.87 1.99 22.50
C THR A 330 0.00 1.23 23.49
N ARG A 331 -0.57 0.34 24.31
CA ARG A 331 0.18 -0.53 25.21
C ARG A 331 1.10 -1.49 24.44
N GLY A 332 0.59 -2.09 23.35
CA GLY A 332 1.39 -2.96 22.48
C GLY A 332 2.57 -2.22 21.84
N TYR A 333 2.33 -1.03 21.29
CA TYR A 333 3.41 -0.21 20.74
C TYR A 333 4.43 0.22 21.80
N LYS A 334 3.96 0.59 23.01
CA LYS A 334 4.87 0.90 24.13
C LYS A 334 5.73 -0.30 24.49
N ASP A 335 5.13 -1.48 24.66
CA ASP A 335 5.82 -2.71 25.06
C ASP A 335 6.89 -3.11 24.03
N ILE A 336 6.55 -3.14 22.74
CA ILE A 336 7.50 -3.53 21.70
C ILE A 336 8.67 -2.55 21.58
N ASN A 337 8.43 -1.24 21.74
CA ASN A 337 9.49 -0.24 21.71
C ASN A 337 10.41 -0.36 22.94
N LEU A 338 9.85 -0.58 24.14
CA LEU A 338 10.64 -0.81 25.35
C LEU A 338 11.52 -2.07 25.22
N LEU A 339 10.97 -3.15 24.66
CA LEU A 339 11.73 -4.36 24.38
C LEU A 339 12.86 -4.10 23.39
N GLY A 340 12.56 -3.41 22.29
CA GLY A 340 13.58 -3.05 21.29
C GLY A 340 14.72 -2.22 21.88
N MET A 341 14.40 -1.19 22.68
CA MET A 341 15.42 -0.38 23.35
C MET A 341 16.26 -1.20 24.36
N ALA A 342 15.63 -2.13 25.10
CA ALA A 342 16.34 -2.99 26.05
C ALA A 342 17.28 -4.01 25.38
N LEU A 343 17.12 -4.25 24.09
CA LEU A 343 17.95 -5.16 23.30
C LEU A 343 19.11 -4.45 22.57
N LEU A 344 19.21 -3.12 22.67
CA LEU A 344 20.31 -2.37 22.06
C LEU A 344 21.55 -2.37 22.94
N ARG A 345 22.71 -2.54 22.32
CA ARG A 345 24.00 -2.25 22.96
C ARG A 345 24.15 -0.75 23.22
N PRO A 346 24.95 -0.34 24.18
CA PRO A 346 25.34 1.07 24.34
C PRO A 346 25.89 1.62 23.02
N GLY A 347 25.28 2.69 22.50
CA GLY A 347 25.66 3.29 21.22
C GLY A 347 24.94 2.68 19.97
N GLY A 348 24.07 1.72 20.18
CA GLY A 348 23.23 1.14 19.13
C GLY A 348 21.97 1.97 18.85
#